data_99f9ec5d81dacbf7778b12d64d109ed7
#
_entry.id   99f9ec5d81dacbf7778b12d64d109ed7
#
_cell.length_a   1.000
_cell.length_b   1.000
_cell.length_c   1.000
_cell.angle_alpha   90.00
_cell.angle_beta   90.00
_cell.angle_gamma   90.00
#
_symmetry.space_group_name_H-M   'P 1'
#
loop_
_entity.id
_entity.type
_entity.pdbx_description
1 polymer ?
#
loop_
_entity_poly.entity_id
_entity_poly.type
_entity_poly.pdbx_seq_one_letter_code
_entity_poly.pdbx_strand_id
1 'polypeptide(L)'
;LKSLRVNENRMSKIITITYDHISPEFSYKILETILEQINKSQRDADQTEAEFVIDFINNSLDNYSNEQLKGSAINLLERQLVKLMVTKSKKYYLLEPIDGPHIPAKRSFPSRSLIVLLGETLITLILFLWLFFRKDQVNVDTVTKPNTI
;
A
#
# COMPACT_ATOMS: atom_id res chain seq x y z
N LEU A 1 -10.37 0.36 8.41
CA LEU A 1 -9.26 -0.55 8.11
C LEU A 1 -8.52 -0.01 6.89
N LYS A 2 -7.33 0.56 7.10
CA LYS A 2 -6.43 0.93 5.99
C LYS A 2 -5.80 -0.36 5.47
N SER A 3 -6.45 -0.97 4.50
CA SER A 3 -5.97 -2.22 3.91
C SER A 3 -4.85 -2.02 2.88
N LEU A 4 -4.75 -0.84 2.26
CA LEU A 4 -3.71 -0.48 1.30
C LEU A 4 -2.64 0.41 1.93
N ARG A 5 -1.38 0.04 1.80
CA ARG A 5 -0.22 0.83 2.23
C ARG A 5 0.75 0.98 1.08
N VAL A 6 1.23 2.21 0.89
CA VAL A 6 2.25 2.55 -0.10
C VAL A 6 3.42 3.19 0.65
N ASN A 7 4.61 2.66 0.46
CA ASN A 7 5.83 3.16 1.05
C ASN A 7 6.91 3.36 -0.02
N GLU A 8 7.48 4.55 -0.09
CA GLU A 8 8.57 4.87 -0.99
C GLU A 8 9.89 4.93 -0.22
N ASN A 9 10.87 4.15 -0.66
CA ASN A 9 12.24 4.29 -0.18
C ASN A 9 12.95 5.37 -1.00
N ARG A 10 13.20 6.53 -0.38
CA ARG A 10 13.80 7.70 -1.05
C ARG A 10 15.21 7.45 -1.60
N MET A 11 15.97 6.54 -1.00
CA MET A 11 17.33 6.24 -1.44
C MET A 11 17.34 5.33 -2.67
N SER A 12 16.54 4.26 -2.67
CA SER A 12 16.49 3.29 -3.77
C SER A 12 15.44 3.62 -4.83
N LYS A 13 14.54 4.59 -4.57
CA LYS A 13 13.38 4.92 -5.43
C LYS A 13 12.42 3.73 -5.63
N ILE A 14 12.50 2.72 -4.76
CA ILE A 14 11.61 1.57 -4.80
C ILE A 14 10.32 1.92 -4.07
N ILE A 15 9.20 1.66 -4.73
CA ILE A 15 7.85 1.81 -4.17
C ILE A 15 7.35 0.42 -3.75
N THR A 16 7.07 0.26 -2.46
CA THR A 16 6.48 -0.96 -1.91
C THR A 16 4.99 -0.75 -1.70
N ILE A 17 4.17 -1.55 -2.37
CA ILE A 17 2.72 -1.53 -2.24
C ILE A 17 2.28 -2.79 -1.50
N THR A 18 1.57 -2.63 -0.38
CA THR A 18 1.07 -3.74 0.44
C THR A 18 -0.43 -3.61 0.60
N TYR A 19 -1.15 -4.71 0.44
CA TYR A 19 -2.59 -4.78 0.65
C TYR A 19 -2.94 -5.90 1.63
N ASP A 20 -3.55 -5.55 2.76
CA ASP A 20 -3.95 -6.50 3.80
C ASP A 20 -5.43 -6.84 3.67
N HIS A 21 -5.74 -8.13 3.47
CA HIS A 21 -7.11 -8.64 3.41
C HIS A 21 -7.19 -10.05 4.04
N ILE A 22 -8.38 -10.48 4.43
CA ILE A 22 -8.63 -11.80 5.02
C ILE A 22 -8.31 -12.93 4.02
N SER A 23 -8.66 -12.74 2.74
CA SER A 23 -8.34 -13.67 1.66
C SER A 23 -7.02 -13.25 0.98
N PRO A 24 -5.98 -14.11 1.03
CA PRO A 24 -4.70 -13.85 0.35
C PRO A 24 -4.83 -13.76 -1.17
N GLU A 25 -5.68 -14.62 -1.75
CA GLU A 25 -5.93 -14.63 -3.20
C GLU A 25 -6.59 -13.33 -3.69
N PHE A 26 -7.51 -12.79 -2.89
CA PHE A 26 -8.12 -11.51 -3.18
C PHE A 26 -7.10 -10.36 -3.10
N SER A 27 -6.22 -10.38 -2.08
CA SER A 27 -5.13 -9.40 -1.94
C SER A 27 -4.20 -9.41 -3.15
N TYR A 28 -3.81 -10.60 -3.60
CA TYR A 28 -3.00 -10.78 -4.79
C TYR A 28 -3.65 -10.15 -6.03
N LYS A 29 -4.92 -10.52 -6.30
CA LYS A 29 -5.66 -10.03 -7.47
C LYS A 29 -5.86 -8.52 -7.45
N ILE A 30 -6.11 -7.93 -6.27
CA ILE A 30 -6.24 -6.48 -6.13
C ILE A 30 -4.91 -5.77 -6.43
N LEU A 31 -3.78 -6.26 -5.91
CA LEU A 31 -2.47 -5.66 -6.19
C LEU A 31 -2.11 -5.74 -7.68
N GLU A 32 -2.36 -6.89 -8.32
CA GLU A 32 -2.16 -7.05 -9.76
C GLU A 32 -3.02 -6.07 -10.56
N THR A 33 -4.32 -5.97 -10.21
CA THR A 33 -5.24 -5.03 -10.85
C THR A 33 -4.81 -3.57 -10.65
N ILE A 34 -4.38 -3.20 -9.45
CA ILE A 34 -3.89 -1.84 -9.16
C ILE A 34 -2.67 -1.51 -10.03
N LEU A 35 -1.69 -2.41 -10.11
CA LEU A 35 -0.50 -2.22 -10.92
C LEU A 35 -0.84 -2.05 -12.40
N GLU A 36 -1.74 -2.89 -12.92
CA GLU A 36 -2.20 -2.81 -14.30
C GLU A 36 -2.95 -1.50 -14.58
N GLN A 37 -3.87 -1.10 -13.69
CA GLN A 37 -4.65 0.13 -13.85
C GLN A 37 -3.79 1.40 -13.77
N ILE A 38 -2.81 1.44 -12.87
CA ILE A 38 -1.87 2.57 -12.78
C ILE A 38 -1.08 2.70 -14.09
N ASN A 39 -0.49 1.61 -14.57
CA ASN A 39 0.27 1.62 -15.81
C ASN A 39 -0.60 1.99 -17.02
N LYS A 40 -1.82 1.46 -17.09
CA LYS A 40 -2.77 1.77 -18.15
C LYS A 40 -3.21 3.23 -18.11
N SER A 41 -3.67 3.71 -16.97
CA SER A 41 -4.16 5.08 -16.83
C SER A 41 -3.10 6.13 -17.19
N GLN A 42 -1.85 5.93 -16.73
CA GLN A 42 -0.76 6.86 -17.05
C GLN A 42 -0.37 6.78 -18.54
N ARG A 43 -0.35 5.58 -19.10
CA ARG A 43 -0.09 5.38 -20.53
C ARG A 43 -1.12 6.09 -21.39
N ASP A 44 -2.41 5.89 -21.10
CA ASP A 44 -3.51 6.47 -21.87
C ASP A 44 -3.50 8.00 -21.77
N ALA A 45 -3.20 8.56 -20.58
CA ALA A 45 -3.07 9.99 -20.37
C ALA A 45 -1.91 10.58 -21.21
N ASP A 46 -0.73 9.97 -21.11
CA ASP A 46 0.46 10.42 -21.83
C ASP A 46 0.33 10.25 -23.36
N GLN A 47 -0.37 9.21 -23.82
CA GLN A 47 -0.67 9.01 -25.21
C GLN A 47 -1.61 10.11 -25.73
N THR A 48 -2.69 10.38 -25.02
CA THR A 48 -3.66 11.42 -25.37
C THR A 48 -3.01 12.79 -25.42
N GLU A 49 -2.16 13.11 -24.43
CA GLU A 49 -1.42 14.37 -24.41
C GLU A 49 -0.46 14.48 -25.61
N ALA A 50 0.30 13.43 -25.89
CA ALA A 50 1.25 13.43 -27.00
C ALA A 50 0.53 13.60 -28.36
N GLU A 51 -0.56 12.88 -28.58
CA GLU A 51 -1.37 12.98 -29.81
C GLU A 51 -1.95 14.39 -29.99
N PHE A 52 -2.49 14.97 -28.90
CA PHE A 52 -3.01 16.34 -28.91
C PHE A 52 -1.93 17.36 -29.31
N VAL A 53 -0.73 17.26 -28.71
CA VAL A 53 0.37 18.18 -29.01
C VAL A 53 0.87 18.00 -30.45
N ILE A 54 0.96 16.77 -30.94
CA ILE A 54 1.33 16.44 -32.32
C ILE A 54 0.35 17.10 -33.33
N ASP A 55 -0.95 16.89 -33.07
CA ASP A 55 -1.99 17.47 -33.96
C ASP A 55 -1.97 19.00 -33.92
N PHE A 56 -1.82 19.58 -32.72
CA PHE A 56 -1.72 21.03 -32.58
C PHE A 56 -0.52 21.60 -33.37
N ILE A 57 0.65 20.99 -33.24
CA ILE A 57 1.86 21.44 -33.95
C ILE A 57 1.66 21.31 -35.49
N ASN A 58 1.20 20.16 -35.95
CA ASN A 58 1.00 19.91 -37.40
C ASN A 58 0.03 20.92 -38.01
N ASN A 59 -1.05 21.26 -37.32
CA ASN A 59 -2.03 22.24 -37.80
C ASN A 59 -1.55 23.70 -37.71
N SER A 60 -0.54 23.96 -36.87
CA SER A 60 -0.03 25.33 -36.63
C SER A 60 1.28 25.63 -37.36
N LEU A 61 1.99 24.65 -37.88
CA LEU A 61 3.34 24.77 -38.44
C LEU A 61 3.39 25.77 -39.60
N ASP A 62 2.39 25.77 -40.43
CA ASP A 62 2.30 26.67 -41.63
C ASP A 62 2.05 28.14 -41.25
N ASN A 63 1.51 28.36 -40.04
CA ASN A 63 1.22 29.72 -39.55
C ASN A 63 2.44 30.39 -38.88
N TYR A 64 3.52 29.66 -38.64
CA TYR A 64 4.72 30.24 -38.06
C TYR A 64 5.58 30.91 -39.09
N SER A 65 5.63 32.25 -39.10
CA SER A 65 6.47 33.04 -39.99
C SER A 65 7.96 33.06 -39.60
N ASN A 66 8.27 32.69 -38.36
CA ASN A 66 9.62 32.73 -37.81
C ASN A 66 10.28 31.35 -37.85
N GLU A 67 11.42 31.26 -38.58
CA GLU A 67 12.20 30.01 -38.68
C GLU A 67 12.65 29.43 -37.33
N GLN A 68 12.93 30.29 -36.36
CA GLN A 68 13.32 29.86 -35.01
C GLN A 68 12.16 29.18 -34.27
N LEU A 69 10.93 29.67 -34.46
CA LEU A 69 9.71 29.04 -33.89
C LEU A 69 9.41 27.72 -34.59
N LYS A 70 9.57 27.64 -35.92
CA LYS A 70 9.44 26.39 -36.67
C LYS A 70 10.40 25.32 -36.16
N GLY A 71 11.68 25.67 -35.96
CA GLY A 71 12.69 24.75 -35.45
C GLY A 71 12.34 24.24 -34.03
N SER A 72 11.84 25.14 -33.18
CA SER A 72 11.40 24.74 -31.83
C SER A 72 10.17 23.84 -31.84
N ALA A 73 9.22 24.10 -32.72
CA ALA A 73 8.02 23.28 -32.93
C ALA A 73 8.38 21.88 -33.44
N ILE A 74 9.30 21.76 -34.40
CA ILE A 74 9.79 20.48 -34.91
C ILE A 74 10.48 19.67 -33.80
N ASN A 75 11.34 20.30 -33.00
CA ASN A 75 11.99 19.64 -31.86
C ASN A 75 10.97 19.16 -30.84
N LEU A 76 9.89 19.90 -30.57
CA LEU A 76 8.82 19.48 -29.70
C LEU A 76 8.04 18.30 -30.29
N LEU A 77 7.73 18.36 -31.59
CA LEU A 77 7.08 17.27 -32.33
C LEU A 77 7.87 15.97 -32.22
N GLU A 78 9.18 16.02 -32.44
CA GLU A 78 10.06 14.86 -32.29
C GLU A 78 9.98 14.23 -30.88
N ARG A 79 10.04 15.05 -29.85
CA ARG A 79 9.92 14.57 -28.47
C ARG A 79 8.57 13.89 -28.22
N GLN A 80 7.48 14.45 -28.74
CA GLN A 80 6.14 13.85 -28.56
C GLN A 80 6.00 12.54 -29.34
N LEU A 81 6.58 12.45 -30.55
CA LEU A 81 6.63 11.20 -31.30
C LEU A 81 7.41 10.11 -30.54
N VAL A 82 8.56 10.45 -29.96
CA VAL A 82 9.33 9.52 -29.11
C VAL A 82 8.51 9.11 -27.90
N LYS A 83 7.83 10.04 -27.21
CA LYS A 83 6.92 9.75 -26.10
C LYS A 83 5.84 8.74 -26.52
N LEU A 84 5.20 8.99 -27.66
CA LEU A 84 4.17 8.11 -28.24
C LEU A 84 4.69 6.71 -28.56
N MET A 85 5.91 6.59 -29.11
CA MET A 85 6.56 5.31 -29.37
C MET A 85 6.80 4.54 -28.06
N VAL A 86 7.26 5.21 -27.01
CA VAL A 86 7.52 4.61 -25.72
C VAL A 86 6.22 4.11 -25.06
N THR A 87 5.13 4.88 -25.14
CA THR A 87 3.82 4.44 -24.59
C THR A 87 3.33 3.16 -25.27
N LYS A 88 3.60 2.98 -26.55
CA LYS A 88 3.16 1.81 -27.35
C LYS A 88 4.10 0.59 -27.20
N SER A 89 5.38 0.81 -26.90
CA SER A 89 6.39 -0.27 -26.92
C SER A 89 6.57 -0.98 -25.58
N LYS A 90 6.38 -0.29 -24.44
CA LYS A 90 6.64 -0.85 -23.12
C LYS A 90 5.46 -1.60 -22.54
N LYS A 91 5.67 -2.82 -22.04
CA LYS A 91 4.66 -3.57 -21.28
C LYS A 91 4.31 -2.86 -19.98
N TYR A 92 5.32 -2.48 -19.21
CA TYR A 92 5.18 -1.66 -18.00
C TYR A 92 5.61 -0.24 -18.31
N TYR A 93 4.71 0.70 -18.16
CA TYR A 93 4.96 2.08 -18.58
C TYR A 93 5.52 2.94 -17.45
N LEU A 94 4.82 3.00 -16.32
CA LEU A 94 5.18 3.82 -15.16
C LEU A 94 5.87 3.00 -14.07
N LEU A 95 5.27 1.88 -13.70
CA LEU A 95 5.75 1.02 -12.62
C LEU A 95 6.11 -0.35 -13.17
N GLU A 96 7.39 -0.70 -13.13
CA GLU A 96 7.89 -2.03 -13.45
C GLU A 96 8.03 -2.84 -12.16
N PRO A 97 7.35 -3.99 -12.01
CA PRO A 97 7.49 -4.80 -10.82
C PRO A 97 8.88 -5.43 -10.76
N ILE A 98 9.65 -5.09 -9.73
CA ILE A 98 10.92 -5.74 -9.41
C ILE A 98 10.63 -7.11 -8.80
N ASP A 99 9.63 -7.17 -7.92
CA ASP A 99 9.10 -8.37 -7.32
C ASP A 99 7.59 -8.37 -7.51
N GLY A 100 7.07 -9.40 -8.18
CA GLY A 100 5.63 -9.51 -8.46
C GLY A 100 4.80 -9.67 -7.20
N PRO A 101 3.48 -9.44 -7.27
CA PRO A 101 2.60 -9.72 -6.14
C PRO A 101 2.81 -11.16 -5.68
N HIS A 102 3.05 -11.36 -4.39
CA HIS A 102 3.22 -12.68 -3.80
C HIS A 102 2.41 -12.82 -2.51
N ILE A 103 1.97 -14.02 -2.24
CA ILE A 103 1.25 -14.35 -1.01
C ILE A 103 2.30 -14.70 0.06
N PRO A 104 2.40 -13.93 1.18
CA PRO A 104 3.35 -14.24 2.23
C PRO A 104 3.04 -15.59 2.87
N ALA A 105 4.07 -16.42 3.07
CA ALA A 105 3.92 -17.74 3.69
C ALA A 105 3.47 -17.69 5.16
N LYS A 106 3.63 -16.56 5.83
CA LYS A 106 3.22 -16.35 7.23
C LYS A 106 2.10 -15.32 7.32
N ARG A 107 1.12 -15.59 8.18
CA ARG A 107 0.03 -14.65 8.47
C ARG A 107 0.59 -13.40 9.14
N SER A 108 0.19 -12.22 8.67
CA SER A 108 0.67 -10.93 9.17
C SER A 108 0.03 -10.55 10.52
N PHE A 109 -1.21 -11.03 10.80
CA PHE A 109 -1.96 -10.68 12.01
C PHE A 109 -3.09 -11.69 12.32
N PRO A 110 -3.42 -11.98 13.59
CA PRO A 110 -2.68 -11.61 14.78
C PRO A 110 -1.43 -12.50 15.00
N SER A 111 -0.36 -11.95 15.58
CA SER A 111 0.81 -12.74 15.93
C SER A 111 0.46 -13.74 17.04
N ARG A 112 0.81 -15.02 16.87
CA ARG A 112 0.50 -16.07 17.84
C ARG A 112 1.07 -15.75 19.22
N SER A 113 2.25 -15.14 19.28
CA SER A 113 2.90 -14.69 20.52
C SER A 113 2.07 -13.65 21.27
N LEU A 114 1.41 -12.74 20.58
CA LEU A 114 0.58 -11.69 21.19
C LEU A 114 -0.69 -12.28 21.82
N ILE A 115 -1.30 -13.30 21.17
CA ILE A 115 -2.46 -14.01 21.74
C ILE A 115 -2.09 -14.76 23.01
N VAL A 116 -0.94 -15.45 23.00
CA VAL A 116 -0.45 -16.18 24.19
C VAL A 116 -0.15 -15.21 25.31
N LEU A 117 0.56 -14.12 25.06
CA LEU A 117 0.88 -13.09 26.05
C LEU A 117 -0.37 -12.48 26.70
N LEU A 118 -1.37 -12.11 25.86
CA LEU A 118 -2.65 -11.60 26.36
C LEU A 118 -3.41 -12.63 27.19
N GLY A 119 -3.40 -13.90 26.80
CA GLY A 119 -4.02 -14.99 27.53
C GLY A 119 -3.35 -15.19 28.90
N GLU A 120 -2.01 -15.22 28.94
CA GLU A 120 -1.23 -15.38 30.18
C GLU A 120 -1.45 -14.22 31.15
N THR A 121 -1.43 -12.98 30.67
CA THR A 121 -1.70 -11.80 31.51
C THR A 121 -3.10 -11.80 32.08
N LEU A 122 -4.10 -12.23 31.31
CA LEU A 122 -5.48 -12.30 31.78
C LEU A 122 -5.67 -13.37 32.87
N ILE A 123 -5.08 -14.56 32.69
CA ILE A 123 -5.11 -15.65 33.68
C ILE A 123 -4.42 -15.22 34.96
N THR A 124 -3.24 -14.60 34.88
CA THR A 124 -2.50 -14.12 36.08
C THR A 124 -3.30 -13.07 36.83
N LEU A 125 -3.98 -12.17 36.14
CA LEU A 125 -4.82 -11.14 36.76
C LEU A 125 -6.02 -11.75 37.47
N ILE A 126 -6.68 -12.76 36.90
CA ILE A 126 -7.81 -13.47 37.50
C ILE A 126 -7.34 -14.20 38.76
N LEU A 127 -6.20 -14.91 38.73
CA LEU A 127 -5.64 -15.60 39.87
C LEU A 127 -5.27 -14.62 41.01
N PHE A 128 -4.68 -13.49 40.67
CA PHE A 128 -4.34 -12.44 41.63
C PHE A 128 -5.60 -11.90 42.35
N LEU A 129 -6.64 -11.56 41.57
CA LEU A 129 -7.92 -11.11 42.13
C LEU A 129 -8.55 -12.18 43.04
N TRP A 130 -8.54 -13.46 42.62
CA TRP A 130 -9.10 -14.56 43.40
C TRP A 130 -8.35 -14.74 44.72
N LEU A 131 -7.02 -14.69 44.75
CA LEU A 131 -6.21 -14.76 45.96
C LEU A 131 -6.46 -13.56 46.88
N PHE A 132 -6.62 -12.35 46.30
CA PHE A 132 -6.89 -11.13 47.04
C PHE A 132 -8.23 -11.24 47.81
N PHE A 133 -9.29 -11.59 47.10
CA PHE A 133 -10.63 -11.77 47.75
C PHE A 133 -10.68 -12.94 48.73
N ARG A 134 -9.95 -14.02 48.49
CA ARG A 134 -9.87 -15.15 49.41
C ARG A 134 -9.18 -14.77 50.70
N LYS A 135 -8.19 -13.91 50.70
CA LYS A 135 -7.47 -13.46 51.89
C LYS A 135 -8.36 -12.64 52.82
N ASP A 136 -9.28 -11.86 52.30
CA ASP A 136 -10.22 -11.08 53.11
C ASP A 136 -11.26 -11.96 53.81
N GLN A 137 -11.68 -13.06 53.23
CA GLN A 137 -12.62 -14.03 53.84
C GLN A 137 -11.99 -14.73 55.07
N VAL A 138 -10.72 -15.10 55.01
CA VAL A 138 -10.02 -15.80 56.09
C VAL A 138 -9.83 -14.88 57.32
N ASN A 139 -9.68 -13.57 57.13
CA ASN A 139 -9.56 -12.64 58.25
C ASN A 139 -10.87 -12.37 58.99
N VAL A 140 -12.02 -12.52 58.32
CA VAL A 140 -13.34 -12.33 58.96
C VAL A 140 -13.69 -13.50 59.87
N ASP A 141 -13.32 -14.74 59.50
CA ASP A 141 -13.63 -15.96 60.30
C ASP A 141 -12.80 -16.09 61.59
N THR A 142 -11.65 -15.42 61.67
CA THR A 142 -10.81 -15.44 62.87
C THR A 142 -11.25 -14.44 63.95
N VAL A 143 -12.03 -13.41 63.57
CA VAL A 143 -12.52 -12.38 64.52
C VAL A 143 -13.85 -12.78 65.20
N THR A 144 -14.61 -13.74 64.67
CA THR A 144 -15.96 -14.09 65.10
C THR A 144 -16.05 -15.33 65.98
N LYS A 145 -14.93 -15.88 66.50
CA LYS A 145 -15.03 -16.91 67.55
C LYS A 145 -15.08 -16.25 68.94
N PRO A 146 -16.26 -16.16 69.58
CA PRO A 146 -16.30 -15.78 70.98
C PRO A 146 -15.73 -16.95 71.85
N ASN A 147 -14.82 -16.58 72.75
CA ASN A 147 -14.39 -17.45 73.88
C ASN A 147 -15.61 -17.84 74.71
N THR A 148 -16.13 -19.06 74.58
CA THR A 148 -17.00 -19.68 75.56
C THR A 148 -16.15 -20.52 76.47
N ILE A 149 -16.05 -19.99 77.68
CA ILE A 149 -15.62 -20.74 78.93
C ILE A 149 -16.75 -21.64 79.34
#